data_845d424c728a9d400f7b73352a2d3645
#
_entry.id   845d424c728a9d400f7b73352a2d3645
#
_cell.length_a   1.000
_cell.length_b   1.000
_cell.length_c   1.000
_cell.angle_alpha   90.00
_cell.angle_beta   90.00
_cell.angle_gamma   90.00
#
_symmetry.space_group_name_H-M   'P 1'
#
loop_
_entity.id
_entity.type
_entity.pdbx_description
1 polymer ?
#
loop_
_entity_poly.entity_id
_entity_poly.type
_entity_poly.pdbx_seq_one_letter_code
_entity_poly.pdbx_strand_id
1 'polypeptide(L)'
;MPKKQVATYITSVTPSSAYDTPPKFLKGYAPSFPATESTTRQWGYALVEFSVTADGATSDIRPITATASSFAVEAMYAVQNWRFAPARKHGQPVVVRMRLPFTFRS
;
A
#
# COMPACT_ATOMS: atom_id res chain seq x y z
N MET A 1 -17.20 -0.30 -15.08
CA MET A 1 -16.30 0.08 -14.90
C MET A 1 -15.80 0.02 -13.61
N PRO A 2 -14.86 -0.19 -13.30
CA PRO A 2 -14.36 -0.51 -12.11
C PRO A 2 -14.02 0.55 -11.45
N LYS A 3 -14.12 0.68 -10.73
CA LYS A 3 -14.04 1.46 -10.12
C LYS A 3 -13.22 1.54 -9.13
N LYS A 4 -12.66 0.73 -8.62
CA LYS A 4 -11.93 0.73 -7.67
C LYS A 4 -10.72 1.11 -8.02
N GLN A 5 -10.05 1.86 -7.44
CA GLN A 5 -8.98 2.37 -7.78
C GLN A 5 -8.03 2.37 -6.74
N VAL A 6 -6.99 1.74 -6.86
CA VAL A 6 -5.86 1.75 -5.97
C VAL A 6 -4.98 2.86 -6.41
N ALA A 7 -4.22 3.42 -5.52
CA ALA A 7 -3.31 4.49 -5.86
C ALA A 7 -2.39 4.07 -6.97
N THR A 8 -2.05 4.99 -7.80
CA THR A 8 -1.30 4.69 -8.98
C THR A 8 0.19 4.61 -8.77
N TYR A 9 0.70 5.06 -7.64
CA TYR A 9 2.12 4.98 -7.43
C TYR A 9 2.46 4.83 -5.95
N ILE A 10 3.64 4.27 -5.72
CA ILE A 10 4.16 4.03 -4.40
C ILE A 10 5.39 4.90 -4.23
N THR A 11 5.50 5.54 -3.09
CA THR A 11 6.65 6.38 -2.77
C THR A 11 7.55 5.64 -1.80
N SER A 12 8.85 5.65 -2.06
CA SER A 12 9.79 5.02 -1.16
C SER A 12 10.14 5.94 0.00
N VAL A 13 10.08 5.41 1.21
CA VAL A 13 10.56 6.10 2.40
C VAL A 13 12.06 5.83 2.53
N THR A 14 12.49 4.62 2.17
CA THR A 14 13.89 4.26 2.17
C THR A 14 14.61 5.07 1.08
N PRO A 15 15.77 5.66 1.37
CA PRO A 15 16.49 6.44 0.37
C PRO A 15 16.83 5.61 -0.87
N SER A 16 16.79 6.24 -2.03
CA SER A 16 17.06 5.55 -3.28
C SER A 16 18.47 4.99 -3.37
N SER A 17 19.39 5.51 -2.56
CA SER A 17 20.75 4.98 -2.51
C SER A 17 20.83 3.60 -1.89
N ALA A 18 19.77 3.16 -1.21
CA ALA A 18 19.75 1.88 -0.53
C ALA A 18 19.43 0.71 -1.46
N TYR A 19 19.04 0.98 -2.71
CA TYR A 19 18.71 -0.08 -3.64
C TYR A 19 18.97 0.37 -5.07
N ASP A 20 19.17 -0.60 -5.95
CA ASP A 20 19.36 -0.34 -7.39
C ASP A 20 18.05 -0.52 -8.13
N THR A 21 17.24 -1.47 -7.68
CA THR A 21 15.97 -1.82 -8.31
C THR A 21 14.87 -1.65 -7.27
N PRO A 22 13.84 -0.86 -7.56
CA PRO A 22 12.75 -0.69 -6.61
C PRO A 22 11.86 -1.93 -6.55
N PRO A 23 11.06 -2.09 -5.50
CA PRO A 23 10.13 -3.20 -5.45
C PRO A 23 9.05 -3.00 -6.51
N LYS A 24 8.50 -4.12 -6.99
CA LYS A 24 7.47 -4.08 -8.03
C LYS A 24 6.26 -4.85 -7.56
N PHE A 25 5.09 -4.23 -7.64
CA PHE A 25 3.85 -4.90 -7.25
C PHE A 25 3.57 -6.08 -8.18
N LEU A 26 3.29 -7.24 -7.62
CA LEU A 26 2.98 -8.44 -8.38
C LEU A 26 1.52 -8.82 -8.32
N LYS A 27 0.94 -8.85 -7.13
CA LYS A 27 -0.47 -9.20 -7.01
C LYS A 27 -1.06 -8.78 -5.67
N GLY A 28 -2.35 -8.59 -5.65
CA GLY A 28 -3.11 -8.23 -4.45
C GLY A 28 -4.43 -7.60 -4.86
N TYR A 29 -5.31 -7.46 -3.90
CA TYR A 29 -6.62 -6.89 -4.16
C TYR A 29 -6.66 -5.44 -3.72
N ALA A 30 -7.42 -4.63 -4.43
CA ALA A 30 -7.70 -3.28 -4.00
C ALA A 30 -8.53 -3.33 -2.71
N PRO A 31 -8.38 -2.36 -1.81
CA PRO A 31 -9.19 -2.36 -0.60
C PRO A 31 -10.65 -2.08 -0.93
N SER A 32 -11.55 -2.64 -0.11
CA SER A 32 -12.98 -2.41 -0.26
C SER A 32 -13.38 -1.09 0.36
N PHE A 33 -14.41 -0.47 -0.16
CA PHE A 33 -14.96 0.72 0.48
C PHE A 33 -15.59 0.28 1.80
N PRO A 34 -15.28 0.93 2.92
CA PRO A 34 -15.81 0.50 4.21
C PRO A 34 -17.33 0.60 4.26
N ALA A 35 -17.98 -0.48 4.70
CA ALA A 35 -19.43 -0.50 4.79
C ALA A 35 -19.96 0.57 5.74
N THR A 36 -19.20 0.89 6.79
CA THR A 36 -19.64 1.89 7.77
C THR A 36 -19.68 3.30 7.20
N GLU A 37 -19.01 3.53 6.06
CA GLU A 37 -18.95 4.86 5.45
C GLU A 37 -19.86 4.99 4.24
N SER A 38 -20.42 3.90 3.74
CA SER A 38 -21.08 3.90 2.45
C SER A 38 -22.35 4.74 2.41
N THR A 39 -22.96 5.04 3.56
CA THR A 39 -24.18 5.82 3.60
C THR A 39 -23.92 7.30 3.85
N THR A 40 -22.72 7.65 4.30
CA THR A 40 -22.42 9.02 4.67
C THR A 40 -21.34 9.67 3.82
N ARG A 41 -20.56 8.86 3.09
CA ARG A 41 -19.48 9.38 2.29
C ARG A 41 -19.48 8.75 0.92
N GLN A 42 -19.02 9.50 -0.05
CA GLN A 42 -18.88 8.98 -1.41
C GLN A 42 -17.42 8.71 -1.76
N TRP A 43 -16.51 9.20 -0.95
CA TRP A 43 -15.10 8.95 -1.16
C TRP A 43 -14.35 9.02 0.17
N GLY A 44 -13.16 8.47 0.17
CA GLY A 44 -12.28 8.53 1.31
C GLY A 44 -10.83 8.37 0.90
N TYR A 45 -9.95 8.53 1.85
CA TYR A 45 -8.52 8.53 1.60
C TYR A 45 -7.78 7.88 2.78
N ALA A 46 -6.73 7.16 2.47
CA ALA A 46 -5.83 6.64 3.48
C ALA A 46 -4.42 6.60 2.94
N LEU A 47 -3.45 6.96 3.76
CA LEU A 47 -2.04 6.83 3.43
C LEU A 47 -1.47 5.80 4.37
N VAL A 48 -0.87 4.76 3.83
CA VAL A 48 -0.36 3.62 4.59
C VAL A 48 1.12 3.45 4.31
N GLU A 49 1.88 3.12 5.34
CA GLU A 49 3.30 2.85 5.22
C GLU A 49 3.56 1.40 5.57
N PHE A 50 4.45 0.73 4.86
CA PHE A 50 4.75 -0.67 5.10
C PHE A 50 6.13 -1.02 4.55
N SER A 51 6.67 -2.13 5.03
CA SER A 51 7.91 -2.65 4.50
C SER A 51 7.62 -3.71 3.46
N VAL A 52 8.43 -3.74 2.39
CA VAL A 52 8.47 -4.86 1.47
C VAL A 52 9.71 -5.65 1.87
N THR A 53 9.50 -6.87 2.30
CA THR A 53 10.57 -7.71 2.81
C THR A 53 11.40 -8.33 1.68
N ALA A 54 12.50 -8.95 2.04
CA ALA A 54 13.39 -9.54 1.04
C ALA A 54 12.72 -10.64 0.23
N ASP A 55 11.68 -11.28 0.76
CA ASP A 55 10.95 -12.30 0.03
C ASP A 55 9.68 -11.75 -0.65
N GLY A 56 9.49 -10.44 -0.63
CA GLY A 56 8.37 -9.83 -1.35
C GLY A 56 7.07 -9.73 -0.60
N ALA A 57 7.05 -10.10 0.67
CA ALA A 57 5.87 -9.94 1.50
C ALA A 57 5.82 -8.53 2.06
N THR A 58 4.70 -8.14 2.63
CA THR A 58 4.58 -6.86 3.31
C THR A 58 4.62 -7.10 4.82
N SER A 59 5.15 -6.14 5.57
CA SER A 59 5.21 -6.24 7.02
C SER A 59 5.20 -4.86 7.64
N ASP A 60 5.00 -4.82 8.95
CA ASP A 60 5.02 -3.59 9.73
C ASP A 60 4.17 -2.51 9.07
N ILE A 61 2.90 -2.85 8.81
CA ILE A 61 1.97 -1.99 8.10
C ILE A 61 1.39 -0.99 9.09
N ARG A 62 1.49 0.30 8.77
CA ARG A 62 1.04 1.36 9.66
C ARG A 62 0.23 2.40 8.93
N PRO A 63 -0.82 2.94 9.56
CA PRO A 63 -1.56 4.04 8.94
C PRO A 63 -0.81 5.35 9.24
N ILE A 64 -0.73 6.22 8.25
CA ILE A 64 -0.12 7.54 8.44
C ILE A 64 -1.23 8.57 8.64
N THR A 65 -2.24 8.55 7.77
CA THR A 65 -3.40 9.42 7.90
C THR A 65 -4.55 8.85 7.09
N ALA A 66 -5.75 9.29 7.40
CA ALA A 66 -6.94 8.85 6.68
C ALA A 66 -8.09 9.81 6.97
N THR A 67 -9.07 9.87 6.08
CA THR A 67 -10.25 10.71 6.31
C THR A 67 -11.12 10.13 7.43
N ALA A 68 -11.06 8.83 7.63
CA ALA A 68 -11.68 8.17 8.78
C ALA A 68 -10.92 6.89 9.03
N SER A 69 -10.92 6.40 10.27
CA SER A 69 -10.14 5.21 10.63
C SER A 69 -10.55 3.97 9.85
N SER A 70 -11.81 3.88 9.44
CA SER A 70 -12.28 2.74 8.66
C SER A 70 -11.55 2.63 7.31
N PHE A 71 -11.17 3.75 6.69
CA PHE A 71 -10.41 3.72 5.45
C PHE A 71 -9.01 3.19 5.70
N ALA A 72 -8.40 3.58 6.81
CA ALA A 72 -7.07 3.09 7.16
C ALA A 72 -7.11 1.58 7.39
N VAL A 73 -8.13 1.10 8.08
CA VAL A 73 -8.27 -0.33 8.36
C VAL A 73 -8.39 -1.13 7.06
N GLU A 74 -9.24 -0.68 6.14
CA GLU A 74 -9.42 -1.38 4.88
C GLU A 74 -8.15 -1.37 4.03
N ALA A 75 -7.44 -0.24 4.03
CA ALA A 75 -6.19 -0.15 3.27
C ALA A 75 -5.13 -1.09 3.84
N MET A 76 -4.96 -1.12 5.15
CA MET A 76 -3.98 -1.99 5.79
C MET A 76 -4.33 -3.46 5.58
N TYR A 77 -5.61 -3.77 5.64
CA TYR A 77 -6.08 -5.12 5.44
C TYR A 77 -5.74 -5.61 4.04
N ALA A 78 -5.95 -4.77 3.04
CA ALA A 78 -5.62 -5.12 1.67
C ALA A 78 -4.11 -5.35 1.51
N VAL A 79 -3.30 -4.40 2.00
CA VAL A 79 -1.84 -4.45 1.85
C VAL A 79 -1.25 -5.69 2.52
N GLN A 80 -1.88 -6.17 3.57
CA GLN A 80 -1.42 -7.33 4.30
C GLN A 80 -1.22 -8.55 3.40
N ASN A 81 -2.01 -8.66 2.35
CA ASN A 81 -1.95 -9.81 1.46
C ASN A 81 -1.29 -9.51 0.12
N TRP A 82 -0.68 -8.35 -0.03
CA TRP A 82 -0.01 -8.00 -1.27
C TRP A 82 1.33 -8.70 -1.40
N ARG A 83 1.76 -8.91 -2.63
CA ARG A 83 3.05 -9.50 -2.95
C ARG A 83 3.79 -8.65 -3.94
N PHE A 84 5.09 -8.53 -3.72
CA PHE A 84 5.98 -7.74 -4.54
C PHE A 84 7.18 -8.56 -4.98
N ALA A 85 7.77 -8.17 -6.11
CA ALA A 85 9.16 -8.53 -6.37
C ALA A 85 9.95 -7.60 -5.45
N PRO A 86 10.90 -8.10 -4.65
CA PRO A 86 11.58 -7.25 -3.66
C PRO A 86 12.52 -6.26 -4.34
N ALA A 87 12.83 -5.18 -3.63
CA ALA A 87 13.90 -4.29 -4.06
C ALA A 87 15.23 -5.04 -4.03
N ARG A 88 16.18 -4.62 -4.84
CA ARG A 88 17.47 -5.27 -4.90
C ARG A 88 18.61 -4.25 -4.88
N LYS A 89 19.71 -4.68 -4.27
CA LYS A 89 20.96 -3.92 -4.24
C LYS A 89 22.05 -4.89 -4.65
N HIS A 90 22.77 -4.57 -5.72
CA HIS A 90 23.81 -5.43 -6.25
C HIS A 90 23.31 -6.86 -6.47
N GLY A 91 22.08 -6.96 -6.96
CA GLY A 91 21.48 -8.26 -7.27
C GLY A 91 20.88 -8.98 -6.07
N GLN A 92 21.05 -8.47 -4.87
CA GLN A 92 20.53 -9.12 -3.67
C GLN A 92 19.24 -8.45 -3.20
N PRO A 93 18.24 -9.22 -2.77
CA PRO A 93 17.00 -8.62 -2.29
C PRO A 93 17.26 -7.87 -0.98
N VAL A 94 16.66 -6.70 -0.86
CA VAL A 94 16.78 -5.89 0.35
C VAL A 94 15.40 -5.42 0.79
N VAL A 95 15.27 -5.13 2.08
CA VAL A 95 14.03 -4.63 2.64
C VAL A 95 13.95 -3.14 2.38
N VAL A 96 12.79 -2.66 1.96
CA VAL A 96 12.57 -1.23 1.79
C VAL A 96 11.26 -0.83 2.44
N ARG A 97 11.16 0.44 2.81
CA ARG A 97 9.96 0.99 3.42
C ARG A 97 9.24 1.86 2.39
N MET A 98 7.95 1.67 2.24
CA MET A 98 7.16 2.33 1.20
C MET A 98 5.95 3.01 1.79
N ARG A 99 5.44 4.03 1.11
CA ARG A 99 4.16 4.65 1.43
C ARG A 99 3.27 4.58 0.21
N LEU A 100 1.99 4.35 0.44
CA LEU A 100 1.05 4.22 -0.65
C LEU A 100 -0.27 4.91 -0.27
N PRO A 101 -0.69 5.91 -1.06
CA PRO A 101 -1.98 6.52 -0.83
C PRO A 101 -3.07 5.75 -1.54
N PHE A 102 -4.20 5.61 -0.88
CA PHE A 102 -5.38 4.97 -1.44
C PHE A 102 -6.51 5.98 -1.50
N THR A 103 -7.19 6.03 -2.63
CA THR A 103 -8.41 6.80 -2.75
C THR A 103 -9.56 5.82 -2.92
N PHE A 104 -10.56 5.95 -2.07
CA PHE A 104 -11.71 5.07 -2.08
C PHE A 104 -12.91 5.79 -2.67
N ARG A 105 -13.68 5.08 -3.47
CA ARG A 105 -14.92 5.63 -4.00
C ARG A 105 -16.03 4.62 -3.83
N SER A 106 -17.17 5.10 -3.41
CA SER A 106 -18.31 4.20 -3.23
C SER A 106 -18.98 3.85 -4.56
#